data_4d5b7327669b3e3284281dbe801d5115
#
_entry.id   4d5b7327669b3e3284281dbe801d5115
#
_cell.length_a   1.000
_cell.length_b   1.000
_cell.length_c   1.000
_cell.angle_alpha   90.00
_cell.angle_beta   90.00
_cell.angle_gamma   90.00
#
_symmetry.space_group_name_H-M   'P 1'
#
loop_
_entity.id
_entity.type
_entity.pdbx_description
1 polymer ?
#
loop_
_entity_poly.entity_id
_entity_poly.type
_entity_poly.pdbx_seq_one_letter_code
_entity_poly.pdbx_strand_id
1 'polypeptide(L)'
;MKHFLRFDSVGGASGDMILSALAALGADMQAIEQTIGAFFPEPLHFHIEPASDAGLNGLRVSVHAAHHPHHDETFWPDADSHGHGHDHVHSHKHHDHGHGHDHDHDHGHGHHHHHHEHDHAHAHAHAHPHDHTHRGLTEITRLLTDVPLPERARDLALKVFQTLAESEAAIHGKTPETVHFHEVGAWDSVADIVGACLALDQLGVSGVTCGPLPAGIGTIRCAHGEMPNPAPATQHLLAGMTVTQTDEPFELVTPTGAALLRVWTRALDPVPATATVVRSAFGFGSHTLNSRPNVLRATLLAETAADAPAARDLLVLESNLDDCNPEWLGALTADLLERGALDVWHTPAVMKKGRPGTVLSVLTDATRADTLCEWIFRATTTFGVRRRTVLRDELERRIEQVTTPWGLVPVKIGSLQGRPITIAPEHEACAALAREYQIALRQVYDAAKAACTIDTYPDPHGANSAT
;
A
#
# COMPACT_ATOMS: atom_id res chain seq x y z
N MET A 1 5.87 -6.52 18.97
CA MET A 1 6.59 -5.87 17.87
C MET A 1 5.69 -5.93 16.67
N LYS A 2 5.35 -4.78 16.04
CA LYS A 2 4.51 -4.75 14.84
C LYS A 2 5.34 -5.15 13.63
N HIS A 3 4.73 -5.90 12.71
CA HIS A 3 5.31 -6.22 11.41
C HIS A 3 4.65 -5.40 10.32
N PHE A 4 5.44 -5.01 9.34
CA PHE A 4 4.99 -4.29 8.16
C PHE A 4 5.49 -4.98 6.91
N LEU A 5 4.86 -4.71 5.79
CA LEU A 5 5.22 -5.33 4.53
C LEU A 5 5.45 -4.26 3.46
N ARG A 6 6.52 -4.41 2.71
CA ARG A 6 6.82 -3.59 1.54
C ARG A 6 6.85 -4.46 0.30
N PHE A 7 6.06 -4.07 -0.70
CA PHE A 7 6.12 -4.65 -2.03
C PHE A 7 6.94 -3.77 -2.98
N ASP A 8 7.86 -4.38 -3.71
CA ASP A 8 8.61 -3.75 -4.77
C ASP A 8 8.47 -4.63 -6.03
N SER A 9 7.81 -4.09 -7.04
CA SER A 9 7.55 -4.82 -8.29
C SER A 9 8.62 -4.52 -9.32
N VAL A 10 9.19 -5.57 -9.90
CA VAL A 10 10.10 -5.50 -11.04
C VAL A 10 9.37 -5.87 -12.33
N GLY A 11 8.68 -7.01 -12.33
CA GLY A 11 7.99 -7.54 -13.50
C GLY A 11 6.50 -7.26 -13.53
N GLY A 12 5.85 -7.25 -12.36
CA GLY A 12 4.41 -7.08 -12.28
C GLY A 12 3.87 -7.23 -10.87
N ALA A 13 2.54 -7.16 -10.77
CA ALA A 13 1.80 -7.44 -9.54
C ALA A 13 0.42 -8.01 -9.90
N SER A 14 0.25 -9.30 -9.73
CA SER A 14 -1.00 -10.03 -9.85
C SER A 14 -1.37 -10.72 -8.55
N GLY A 15 -2.57 -11.27 -8.42
CA GLY A 15 -3.03 -11.94 -7.22
C GLY A 15 -2.13 -13.11 -6.83
N ASP A 16 -1.82 -13.95 -7.80
CA ASP A 16 -0.92 -15.11 -7.67
C ASP A 16 0.52 -14.71 -7.31
N MET A 17 1.07 -13.64 -7.90
CA MET A 17 2.41 -13.12 -7.56
C MET A 17 2.46 -12.61 -6.12
N ILE A 18 1.42 -11.92 -5.66
CA ILE A 18 1.30 -11.46 -4.28
C ILE A 18 1.23 -12.66 -3.33
N LEU A 19 0.35 -13.62 -3.64
CA LEU A 19 0.21 -14.84 -2.86
C LEU A 19 1.51 -15.65 -2.83
N SER A 20 2.19 -15.77 -3.97
CA SER A 20 3.51 -16.42 -4.10
C SER A 20 4.57 -15.76 -3.22
N ALA A 21 4.62 -14.43 -3.20
CA ALA A 21 5.56 -13.69 -2.38
C ALA A 21 5.28 -13.86 -0.87
N LEU A 22 4.00 -13.91 -0.47
CA LEU A 22 3.60 -14.17 0.92
C LEU A 22 3.88 -15.62 1.34
N ALA A 23 3.65 -16.59 0.45
CA ALA A 23 4.04 -17.99 0.65
C ALA A 23 5.57 -18.12 0.85
N ALA A 24 6.35 -17.46 0.01
CA ALA A 24 7.81 -17.43 0.14
C ALA A 24 8.30 -16.71 1.40
N LEU A 25 7.52 -15.79 1.95
CA LEU A 25 7.72 -15.22 3.30
C LEU A 25 7.31 -16.17 4.42
N GLY A 26 6.74 -17.35 4.15
CA GLY A 26 6.42 -18.39 5.10
C GLY A 26 5.00 -18.35 5.62
N ALA A 27 4.04 -17.86 4.84
CA ALA A 27 2.64 -18.11 5.10
C ALA A 27 2.35 -19.62 4.96
N ASP A 28 1.52 -20.16 5.86
CA ASP A 28 1.12 -21.56 5.84
C ASP A 28 0.05 -21.80 4.77
N MET A 29 0.51 -22.12 3.58
CA MET A 29 -0.37 -22.33 2.42
C MET A 29 -1.28 -23.55 2.58
N GLN A 30 -0.87 -24.56 3.32
CA GLN A 30 -1.70 -25.74 3.58
C GLN A 30 -2.89 -25.37 4.47
N ALA A 31 -2.67 -24.58 5.52
CA ALA A 31 -3.75 -24.07 6.36
C ALA A 31 -4.70 -23.14 5.60
N ILE A 32 -4.17 -22.33 4.67
CA ILE A 32 -4.95 -21.47 3.79
C ILE A 32 -5.82 -22.30 2.84
N GLU A 33 -5.25 -23.31 2.19
CA GLU A 33 -5.97 -24.23 1.30
C GLU A 33 -7.12 -24.93 2.01
N GLN A 34 -6.87 -25.45 3.20
CA GLN A 34 -7.90 -26.09 4.02
C GLN A 34 -9.02 -25.11 4.41
N THR A 35 -8.65 -23.88 4.78
CA THR A 35 -9.61 -22.84 5.16
C THR A 35 -10.50 -22.46 3.97
N ILE A 36 -9.91 -22.24 2.80
CA ILE A 36 -10.63 -21.88 1.58
C ILE A 36 -11.45 -23.06 1.06
N GLY A 37 -10.88 -24.25 1.00
CA GLY A 37 -11.53 -25.47 0.52
C GLY A 37 -12.78 -25.86 1.28
N ALA A 38 -12.94 -25.39 2.53
CA ALA A 38 -14.12 -25.65 3.35
C ALA A 38 -15.41 -25.01 2.81
N PHE A 39 -15.33 -24.01 1.97
CA PHE A 39 -16.49 -23.26 1.46
C PHE A 39 -16.56 -23.10 -0.06
N PHE A 40 -15.55 -23.56 -0.77
CA PHE A 40 -15.62 -23.61 -2.21
C PHE A 40 -16.46 -24.81 -2.64
N PRO A 41 -17.32 -24.65 -3.65
CA PRO A 41 -18.19 -25.73 -4.12
C PRO A 41 -17.41 -26.85 -4.83
N GLU A 42 -16.19 -26.58 -5.25
CA GLU A 42 -15.30 -27.51 -5.93
C GLU A 42 -13.99 -27.64 -5.16
N PRO A 43 -13.35 -28.83 -5.14
CA PRO A 43 -12.03 -28.98 -4.54
C PRO A 43 -11.03 -28.03 -5.21
N LEU A 44 -10.34 -27.26 -4.40
CA LEU A 44 -9.39 -26.27 -4.82
C LEU A 44 -8.01 -26.65 -4.29
N HIS A 45 -6.99 -26.61 -5.15
CA HIS A 45 -5.63 -26.96 -4.80
C HIS A 45 -4.67 -25.84 -5.13
N PHE A 46 -3.79 -25.51 -4.18
CA PHE A 46 -2.66 -24.65 -4.42
C PHE A 46 -1.45 -25.47 -4.89
N HIS A 47 -1.06 -25.25 -6.12
CA HIS A 47 0.20 -25.79 -6.62
C HIS A 47 1.32 -24.82 -6.32
N ILE A 48 2.31 -25.28 -5.53
CA ILE A 48 3.43 -24.45 -5.06
C ILE A 48 4.71 -25.05 -5.62
N GLU A 49 5.42 -24.31 -6.43
CA GLU A 49 6.67 -24.76 -7.02
C GLU A 49 7.80 -23.74 -6.81
N PRO A 50 9.05 -24.22 -6.66
CA PRO A 50 10.20 -23.34 -6.73
C PRO A 50 10.28 -22.69 -8.13
N ALA A 51 10.51 -21.37 -8.15
CA ALA A 51 10.67 -20.63 -9.39
C ALA A 51 11.94 -19.78 -9.35
N SER A 52 12.57 -19.60 -10.50
CA SER A 52 13.77 -18.78 -10.63
C SER A 52 13.80 -18.06 -11.97
N ASP A 53 14.24 -16.79 -11.93
CA ASP A 53 14.46 -15.98 -13.12
C ASP A 53 15.58 -14.96 -12.83
N ALA A 54 16.44 -14.67 -13.80
CA ALA A 54 17.56 -13.73 -13.71
C ALA A 54 18.45 -13.93 -12.47
N GLY A 55 18.59 -15.18 -11.98
CA GLY A 55 19.39 -15.51 -10.80
C GLY A 55 18.69 -15.28 -9.47
N LEU A 56 17.43 -14.82 -9.46
CA LEU A 56 16.58 -14.73 -8.27
C LEU A 56 15.84 -16.05 -8.08
N ASN A 57 15.67 -16.46 -6.82
CA ASN A 57 14.92 -17.67 -6.46
C ASN A 57 13.77 -17.30 -5.53
N GLY A 58 12.63 -17.97 -5.72
CA GLY A 58 11.43 -17.77 -4.93
C GLY A 58 10.40 -18.85 -5.19
N LEU A 59 9.13 -18.52 -5.06
CA LEU A 59 8.02 -19.43 -5.30
C LEU A 59 7.10 -18.92 -6.40
N ARG A 60 6.44 -19.86 -7.06
CA ARG A 60 5.22 -19.64 -7.83
C ARG A 60 4.10 -20.43 -7.18
N VAL A 61 2.98 -19.76 -6.96
CA VAL A 61 1.74 -20.37 -6.48
C VAL A 61 0.71 -20.22 -7.57
N SER A 62 0.07 -21.30 -7.96
CA SER A 62 -1.07 -21.31 -8.86
C SER A 62 -2.24 -22.03 -8.22
N VAL A 63 -3.45 -21.57 -8.51
CA VAL A 63 -4.69 -22.12 -7.96
C VAL A 63 -5.40 -22.92 -9.04
N HIS A 64 -5.76 -24.15 -8.75
CA HIS A 64 -6.47 -25.03 -9.68
C HIS A 64 -7.75 -25.58 -9.04
N ALA A 65 -8.88 -25.37 -9.71
CA ALA A 65 -10.13 -26.09 -9.38
C ALA A 65 -10.09 -27.50 -9.99
N ALA A 66 -10.53 -28.52 -9.24
CA ALA A 66 -10.34 -29.94 -9.57
C ALA A 66 -10.99 -30.41 -10.87
N HIS A 67 -11.79 -29.60 -11.56
CA HIS A 67 -12.50 -29.96 -12.78
C HIS A 67 -11.89 -29.42 -14.08
N HIS A 68 -10.73 -28.77 -14.05
CA HIS A 68 -10.00 -28.43 -15.26
C HIS A 68 -8.74 -29.31 -15.38
N PRO A 69 -8.76 -30.41 -16.20
CA PRO A 69 -7.53 -31.04 -16.61
C PRO A 69 -6.71 -29.98 -17.34
N HIS A 70 -5.43 -29.87 -16.98
CA HIS A 70 -4.42 -28.98 -17.54
C HIS A 70 -4.79 -28.43 -18.92
N HIS A 71 -5.39 -27.25 -18.97
CA HIS A 71 -5.26 -26.41 -20.13
C HIS A 71 -3.90 -25.76 -19.99
N ASP A 72 -2.92 -26.30 -20.76
CA ASP A 72 -1.71 -25.58 -21.08
C ASP A 72 -2.10 -24.13 -21.35
N GLU A 73 -1.49 -23.18 -20.61
CA GLU A 73 -1.73 -21.73 -20.73
C GLU A 73 -1.20 -21.16 -22.06
N THR A 74 -1.34 -21.90 -23.14
CA THR A 74 -1.03 -21.47 -24.52
C THR A 74 -2.28 -21.05 -25.26
N PHE A 75 -3.19 -20.32 -24.61
CA PHE A 75 -4.34 -19.72 -25.32
C PHE A 75 -4.06 -18.32 -25.87
N TRP A 76 -2.81 -17.93 -25.98
CA TRP A 76 -2.45 -16.76 -26.78
C TRP A 76 -1.81 -17.28 -28.07
N PRO A 77 -2.50 -17.21 -29.24
CA PRO A 77 -1.83 -17.51 -30.49
C PRO A 77 -0.72 -16.48 -30.69
N ASP A 78 0.52 -16.97 -30.80
CA ASP A 78 1.66 -16.17 -31.22
C ASP A 78 1.28 -15.39 -32.47
N ALA A 79 1.30 -14.07 -32.39
CA ALA A 79 1.29 -13.22 -33.53
C ALA A 79 2.65 -13.38 -34.22
N ASP A 80 2.59 -13.81 -35.50
CA ASP A 80 3.70 -13.92 -36.44
C ASP A 80 4.49 -15.23 -36.48
N SER A 81 3.92 -16.22 -37.19
CA SER A 81 4.73 -17.06 -38.10
C SER A 81 3.92 -17.53 -39.31
N HIS A 82 3.72 -16.65 -40.30
CA HIS A 82 3.45 -17.10 -41.67
C HIS A 82 4.77 -17.49 -42.30
N GLY A 83 5.19 -18.72 -42.05
CA GLY A 83 6.26 -19.41 -42.76
C GLY A 83 5.67 -20.64 -43.40
N HIS A 84 5.25 -20.54 -44.66
CA HIS A 84 4.91 -21.71 -45.49
C HIS A 84 6.16 -22.53 -45.77
N GLY A 85 6.24 -23.71 -45.17
CA GLY A 85 7.20 -24.71 -45.46
C GLY A 85 6.53 -26.08 -45.53
N HIS A 86 5.90 -26.42 -46.67
CA HIS A 86 5.52 -27.78 -46.98
C HIS A 86 6.60 -28.42 -47.79
N ASP A 87 7.48 -29.16 -47.14
CA ASP A 87 8.36 -30.15 -47.81
C ASP A 87 7.62 -31.48 -47.86
N HIS A 88 6.95 -31.75 -48.97
CA HIS A 88 6.60 -33.09 -49.38
C HIS A 88 7.56 -33.54 -50.47
N VAL A 89 8.53 -34.41 -50.10
CA VAL A 89 9.34 -35.15 -51.01
C VAL A 89 8.49 -36.24 -51.66
N HIS A 90 8.11 -36.09 -52.92
CA HIS A 90 7.74 -37.16 -53.82
C HIS A 90 8.52 -37.07 -55.10
N SER A 91 9.43 -38.06 -55.24
CA SER A 91 10.17 -38.42 -56.44
C SER A 91 9.21 -38.98 -57.48
N HIS A 92 9.08 -38.39 -58.66
CA HIS A 92 8.80 -39.13 -59.91
C HIS A 92 9.37 -38.40 -61.12
N LYS A 93 9.82 -39.25 -62.02
CA LYS A 93 10.67 -39.11 -63.22
C LYS A 93 10.00 -38.33 -64.36
N HIS A 94 10.90 -37.72 -65.13
CA HIS A 94 10.81 -37.18 -66.45
C HIS A 94 9.73 -37.74 -67.40
N HIS A 95 9.07 -36.83 -68.15
CA HIS A 95 9.00 -36.89 -69.60
C HIS A 95 8.76 -35.47 -70.16
N ASP A 96 9.66 -35.21 -71.16
CA ASP A 96 9.76 -34.06 -72.02
C ASP A 96 8.68 -34.15 -73.12
N HIS A 97 8.01 -33.07 -73.46
CA HIS A 97 7.54 -32.78 -74.83
C HIS A 97 7.04 -31.32 -74.88
N GLY A 98 7.78 -30.54 -75.65
CA GLY A 98 7.41 -29.21 -76.07
C GLY A 98 6.30 -29.21 -77.09
N HIS A 99 5.57 -28.13 -77.24
CA HIS A 99 5.19 -27.48 -78.47
C HIS A 99 4.38 -26.19 -78.09
N GLY A 100 4.82 -25.11 -78.67
CA GLY A 100 4.14 -23.82 -78.59
C GLY A 100 2.94 -23.74 -79.53
N HIS A 101 2.11 -22.77 -79.33
CA HIS A 101 1.51 -21.90 -80.32
C HIS A 101 0.66 -20.81 -79.67
N ASP A 102 0.89 -19.59 -80.13
CA ASP A 102 0.09 -18.39 -79.96
C ASP A 102 -1.32 -18.59 -80.46
N HIS A 103 -2.27 -17.86 -79.89
CA HIS A 103 -3.24 -17.02 -80.60
C HIS A 103 -4.19 -16.25 -79.65
N ASP A 104 -4.22 -14.97 -79.87
CA ASP A 104 -5.26 -14.03 -79.44
C ASP A 104 -6.65 -14.46 -79.86
N HIS A 105 -7.68 -14.10 -79.11
CA HIS A 105 -8.87 -13.43 -79.57
C HIS A 105 -9.87 -13.14 -78.43
N ASP A 106 -10.30 -11.94 -78.44
CA ASP A 106 -11.33 -11.16 -77.83
C ASP A 106 -12.77 -11.66 -78.04
N HIS A 107 -13.72 -11.14 -77.27
CA HIS A 107 -15.20 -11.13 -77.28
C HIS A 107 -15.85 -11.98 -76.18
N GLY A 108 -16.54 -11.41 -75.20
CA GLY A 108 -17.71 -10.60 -75.22
C GLY A 108 -19.03 -11.37 -74.97
N HIS A 109 -19.78 -10.97 -73.94
CA HIS A 109 -21.21 -11.18 -73.70
C HIS A 109 -21.75 -12.43 -72.94
N GLY A 110 -22.53 -12.09 -71.91
CA GLY A 110 -23.90 -12.61 -71.79
C GLY A 110 -24.20 -13.45 -70.53
N HIS A 111 -25.01 -12.83 -69.73
CA HIS A 111 -25.84 -13.36 -68.66
C HIS A 111 -26.31 -14.82 -68.78
N HIS A 112 -26.37 -15.51 -67.64
CA HIS A 112 -27.58 -16.24 -67.20
C HIS A 112 -27.45 -16.72 -65.77
N HIS A 113 -28.47 -16.37 -64.93
CA HIS A 113 -28.73 -16.88 -63.62
C HIS A 113 -29.09 -18.36 -63.67
N HIS A 114 -28.52 -19.17 -62.78
CA HIS A 114 -29.18 -20.38 -62.28
C HIS A 114 -29.01 -20.46 -60.78
N HIS A 115 -30.12 -20.33 -60.07
CA HIS A 115 -30.32 -20.77 -58.69
C HIS A 115 -30.19 -22.28 -58.61
N HIS A 116 -29.35 -22.78 -57.75
CA HIS A 116 -29.50 -24.09 -57.18
C HIS A 116 -29.42 -23.95 -55.65
N GLU A 117 -30.57 -24.02 -55.03
CA GLU A 117 -30.70 -24.30 -53.63
C GLU A 117 -30.21 -25.73 -53.37
N HIS A 118 -29.23 -25.87 -52.53
CA HIS A 118 -28.95 -27.13 -51.85
C HIS A 118 -28.94 -26.86 -50.36
N ASP A 119 -30.06 -27.13 -49.75
CA ASP A 119 -30.22 -27.38 -48.31
C ASP A 119 -29.34 -28.56 -47.92
N HIS A 120 -28.30 -28.29 -47.17
CA HIS A 120 -27.67 -29.28 -46.29
C HIS A 120 -27.57 -28.68 -44.90
N ALA A 121 -28.65 -28.85 -44.13
CA ALA A 121 -28.65 -28.69 -42.70
C ALA A 121 -27.77 -29.81 -42.08
N HIS A 122 -26.56 -29.50 -41.74
CA HIS A 122 -25.81 -30.25 -40.74
C HIS A 122 -25.66 -29.37 -39.50
N ALA A 123 -26.67 -29.46 -38.66
CA ALA A 123 -26.62 -28.98 -37.28
C ALA A 123 -25.70 -29.92 -36.49
N HIS A 124 -24.43 -29.55 -36.35
CA HIS A 124 -23.58 -30.01 -35.26
C HIS A 124 -23.53 -28.91 -34.23
N ALA A 125 -24.56 -28.80 -33.44
CA ALA A 125 -24.55 -28.06 -32.20
C ALA A 125 -23.77 -28.88 -31.17
N HIS A 126 -22.47 -28.72 -31.12
CA HIS A 126 -21.69 -28.99 -29.91
C HIS A 126 -21.61 -27.68 -29.13
N ALA A 127 -22.74 -27.28 -28.56
CA ALA A 127 -22.76 -26.36 -27.44
C ALA A 127 -22.22 -27.15 -26.23
N HIS A 128 -20.94 -27.05 -25.97
CA HIS A 128 -20.45 -27.26 -24.62
C HIS A 128 -20.82 -26.01 -23.83
N PRO A 129 -21.71 -26.10 -22.82
CA PRO A 129 -21.96 -25.01 -21.92
C PRO A 129 -20.72 -24.90 -21.04
N HIS A 130 -19.78 -24.04 -21.40
CA HIS A 130 -18.85 -23.48 -20.43
C HIS A 130 -19.68 -22.54 -19.55
N ASP A 131 -20.18 -23.07 -18.46
CA ASP A 131 -20.92 -22.33 -17.45
C ASP A 131 -19.91 -21.47 -16.66
N HIS A 132 -19.44 -20.40 -17.32
CA HIS A 132 -18.76 -19.31 -16.63
C HIS A 132 -19.85 -18.54 -15.88
N THR A 133 -20.24 -19.03 -14.70
CA THR A 133 -21.10 -18.29 -13.80
C THR A 133 -20.39 -17.01 -13.41
N HIS A 134 -20.76 -15.90 -14.08
CA HIS A 134 -20.30 -14.56 -13.76
C HIS A 134 -20.86 -14.16 -12.40
N ARG A 135 -20.06 -14.32 -11.36
CA ARG A 135 -20.44 -13.97 -9.99
C ARG A 135 -20.40 -12.47 -9.80
N GLY A 136 -21.40 -11.97 -9.07
CA GLY A 136 -21.47 -10.58 -8.67
C GLY A 136 -20.96 -10.37 -7.24
N LEU A 137 -20.76 -9.11 -6.87
CA LEU A 137 -20.33 -8.71 -5.54
C LEU A 137 -21.20 -9.30 -4.43
N THR A 138 -22.52 -9.30 -4.61
CA THR A 138 -23.50 -9.80 -3.62
C THR A 138 -23.29 -11.29 -3.31
N GLU A 139 -23.02 -12.10 -4.32
CA GLU A 139 -22.79 -13.54 -4.15
C GLU A 139 -21.48 -13.81 -3.40
N ILE A 140 -20.40 -13.12 -3.79
CA ILE A 140 -19.10 -13.24 -3.13
C ILE A 140 -19.19 -12.73 -1.68
N THR A 141 -19.88 -11.62 -1.44
CA THR A 141 -20.07 -11.08 -0.08
C THR A 141 -20.79 -12.10 0.80
N ARG A 142 -21.88 -12.72 0.31
CA ARG A 142 -22.58 -13.76 1.06
C ARG A 142 -21.67 -14.94 1.36
N LEU A 143 -20.95 -15.44 0.35
CA LEU A 143 -20.01 -16.53 0.50
C LEU A 143 -19.01 -16.27 1.63
N LEU A 144 -18.34 -15.12 1.61
CA LEU A 144 -17.30 -14.77 2.60
C LEU A 144 -17.88 -14.47 4.00
N THR A 145 -19.14 -14.08 4.10
CA THR A 145 -19.80 -13.81 5.38
C THR A 145 -20.25 -15.09 6.07
N ASP A 146 -20.70 -16.09 5.30
CA ASP A 146 -21.24 -17.36 5.82
C ASP A 146 -20.13 -18.34 6.29
N VAL A 147 -18.85 -18.01 6.09
CA VAL A 147 -17.71 -18.89 6.36
C VAL A 147 -16.94 -18.41 7.59
N PRO A 148 -16.38 -19.33 8.42
CA PRO A 148 -15.59 -18.98 9.60
C PRO A 148 -14.16 -18.54 9.23
N LEU A 149 -14.03 -17.44 8.48
CA LEU A 149 -12.74 -16.79 8.21
C LEU A 149 -12.32 -15.93 9.41
N PRO A 150 -11.01 -15.76 9.65
CA PRO A 150 -10.51 -14.72 10.54
C PRO A 150 -11.10 -13.35 10.15
N GLU A 151 -11.66 -12.64 11.13
CA GLU A 151 -12.43 -11.41 10.89
C GLU A 151 -11.65 -10.41 10.05
N ARG A 152 -10.38 -10.19 10.38
CA ARG A 152 -9.52 -9.25 9.66
C ARG A 152 -9.27 -9.66 8.21
N ALA A 153 -9.00 -10.93 7.94
CA ALA A 153 -8.78 -11.44 6.59
C ALA A 153 -10.06 -11.32 5.75
N ARG A 154 -11.22 -11.66 6.33
CA ARG A 154 -12.54 -11.49 5.71
C ARG A 154 -12.82 -10.03 5.35
N ASP A 155 -12.64 -9.11 6.30
CA ASP A 155 -12.90 -7.68 6.09
C ASP A 155 -12.01 -7.09 5.00
N LEU A 156 -10.74 -7.50 4.93
CA LEU A 156 -9.82 -7.09 3.87
C LEU A 156 -10.25 -7.65 2.51
N ALA A 157 -10.61 -8.93 2.44
CA ALA A 157 -11.09 -9.55 1.20
C ALA A 157 -12.38 -8.87 0.68
N LEU A 158 -13.35 -8.61 1.57
CA LEU A 158 -14.57 -7.89 1.22
C LEU A 158 -14.28 -6.49 0.68
N LYS A 159 -13.35 -5.74 1.28
CA LYS A 159 -12.92 -4.43 0.77
C LYS A 159 -12.26 -4.53 -0.60
N VAL A 160 -11.50 -5.59 -0.87
CA VAL A 160 -10.87 -5.81 -2.20
C VAL A 160 -11.96 -6.06 -3.25
N PHE A 161 -12.93 -6.95 -2.98
CA PHE A 161 -14.04 -7.21 -3.91
C PHE A 161 -14.93 -5.99 -4.12
N GLN A 162 -15.20 -5.21 -3.06
CA GLN A 162 -15.91 -3.95 -3.18
C GLN A 162 -15.17 -2.97 -4.10
N THR A 163 -13.85 -2.82 -3.92
CA THR A 163 -13.01 -1.93 -4.73
C THR A 163 -12.96 -2.37 -6.20
N LEU A 164 -12.92 -3.67 -6.46
CA LEU A 164 -13.01 -4.24 -7.80
C LEU A 164 -14.37 -3.94 -8.43
N ALA A 165 -15.47 -4.17 -7.71
CA ALA A 165 -16.81 -3.90 -8.19
C ALA A 165 -17.05 -2.41 -8.48
N GLU A 166 -16.53 -1.51 -7.65
CA GLU A 166 -16.57 -0.05 -7.89
C GLU A 166 -15.82 0.33 -9.16
N SER A 167 -14.66 -0.31 -9.42
CA SER A 167 -13.88 -0.08 -10.63
C SER A 167 -14.62 -0.54 -11.88
N GLU A 168 -15.15 -1.76 -11.87
CA GLU A 168 -15.94 -2.31 -12.97
C GLU A 168 -17.23 -1.49 -13.21
N ALA A 169 -17.92 -1.12 -12.14
CA ALA A 169 -19.13 -0.32 -12.21
C ALA A 169 -18.89 1.05 -12.86
N ALA A 170 -17.78 1.70 -12.51
CA ALA A 170 -17.40 2.99 -13.07
C ALA A 170 -17.17 2.92 -14.59
N ILE A 171 -16.61 1.81 -15.09
CA ILE A 171 -16.34 1.61 -16.52
C ILE A 171 -17.60 1.25 -17.28
N HIS A 172 -18.46 0.41 -16.69
CA HIS A 172 -19.69 -0.06 -17.32
C HIS A 172 -20.89 0.86 -17.13
N GLY A 173 -20.76 1.98 -16.40
CA GLY A 173 -21.88 2.86 -16.08
C GLY A 173 -22.98 2.15 -15.27
N LYS A 174 -22.59 1.20 -14.40
CA LYS A 174 -23.48 0.42 -13.54
C LYS A 174 -23.23 0.77 -12.06
N THR A 175 -23.98 0.12 -11.17
CA THR A 175 -23.68 0.16 -9.73
C THR A 175 -22.89 -1.07 -9.32
N PRO A 176 -22.10 -1.02 -8.22
CA PRO A 176 -21.29 -2.14 -7.74
C PRO A 176 -22.12 -3.41 -7.48
N GLU A 177 -23.40 -3.28 -7.10
CA GLU A 177 -24.31 -4.39 -6.80
C GLU A 177 -24.82 -5.08 -8.08
N THR A 178 -24.81 -4.38 -9.22
CA THR A 178 -25.36 -4.86 -10.50
C THR A 178 -24.28 -5.28 -11.50
N VAL A 179 -23.01 -5.03 -11.18
CA VAL A 179 -21.91 -5.45 -12.04
C VAL A 179 -21.59 -6.93 -11.81
N HIS A 180 -21.26 -7.62 -12.89
CA HIS A 180 -20.73 -8.97 -12.85
C HIS A 180 -19.24 -8.91 -13.17
N PHE A 181 -18.44 -9.64 -12.43
CA PHE A 181 -17.02 -9.77 -12.70
C PHE A 181 -16.80 -10.68 -13.91
N HIS A 182 -16.23 -10.16 -14.98
CA HIS A 182 -15.96 -10.92 -16.19
C HIS A 182 -14.70 -11.79 -16.09
N GLU A 183 -13.71 -11.33 -15.32
CA GLU A 183 -12.42 -12.00 -15.14
C GLU A 183 -12.17 -12.38 -13.67
N VAL A 184 -12.53 -11.52 -12.74
CA VAL A 184 -12.26 -11.68 -11.30
C VAL A 184 -13.29 -12.54 -10.56
N GLY A 185 -14.39 -12.91 -11.22
CA GLY A 185 -15.44 -13.78 -10.64
C GLY A 185 -15.13 -15.27 -10.70
N ALA A 186 -14.08 -15.69 -11.34
CA ALA A 186 -13.63 -17.06 -11.39
C ALA A 186 -13.07 -17.51 -10.03
N TRP A 187 -13.18 -18.81 -9.74
CA TRP A 187 -12.80 -19.34 -8.43
C TRP A 187 -11.33 -19.19 -8.08
N ASP A 188 -10.45 -19.26 -9.06
CA ASP A 188 -9.02 -18.99 -8.92
C ASP A 188 -8.74 -17.58 -8.41
N SER A 189 -9.34 -16.57 -9.04
CA SER A 189 -9.20 -15.17 -8.62
C SER A 189 -9.78 -14.92 -7.23
N VAL A 190 -10.91 -15.57 -6.90
CA VAL A 190 -11.48 -15.49 -5.55
C VAL A 190 -10.53 -16.10 -4.52
N ALA A 191 -9.94 -17.25 -4.85
CA ALA A 191 -8.99 -17.93 -3.99
C ALA A 191 -7.68 -17.14 -3.81
N ASP A 192 -7.17 -16.52 -4.87
CA ASP A 192 -6.00 -15.64 -4.80
C ASP A 192 -6.22 -14.48 -3.84
N ILE A 193 -7.36 -13.79 -3.95
CA ILE A 193 -7.68 -12.63 -3.10
C ILE A 193 -7.85 -13.06 -1.65
N VAL A 194 -8.65 -14.09 -1.39
CA VAL A 194 -8.90 -14.59 -0.03
C VAL A 194 -7.63 -15.19 0.56
N GLY A 195 -6.90 -15.98 -0.24
CA GLY A 195 -5.62 -16.57 0.16
C GLY A 195 -4.56 -15.53 0.52
N ALA A 196 -4.44 -14.47 -0.28
CA ALA A 196 -3.53 -13.37 0.00
C ALA A 196 -3.91 -12.62 1.29
N CYS A 197 -5.21 -12.40 1.56
CA CYS A 197 -5.66 -11.77 2.80
C CYS A 197 -5.42 -12.68 4.03
N LEU A 198 -5.61 -13.99 3.90
CA LEU A 198 -5.30 -14.97 4.95
C LEU A 198 -3.79 -15.03 5.22
N ALA A 199 -2.97 -15.06 4.16
CA ALA A 199 -1.51 -15.07 4.28
C ALA A 199 -1.00 -13.79 4.97
N LEU A 200 -1.56 -12.64 4.64
CA LEU A 200 -1.22 -11.36 5.29
C LEU A 200 -1.56 -11.36 6.78
N ASP A 201 -2.70 -11.95 7.14
CA ASP A 201 -3.15 -12.08 8.54
C ASP A 201 -2.26 -13.04 9.32
N GLN A 202 -1.95 -14.22 8.78
CA GLN A 202 -1.03 -15.20 9.38
C GLN A 202 0.37 -14.63 9.65
N LEU A 203 0.88 -13.78 8.75
CA LEU A 203 2.17 -13.12 8.93
C LEU A 203 2.13 -11.98 9.96
N GLY A 204 0.97 -11.67 10.53
CA GLY A 204 0.80 -10.64 11.57
C GLY A 204 1.15 -9.24 11.07
N VAL A 205 0.95 -8.97 9.77
CA VAL A 205 1.29 -7.69 9.14
C VAL A 205 0.30 -6.61 9.56
N SER A 206 0.78 -5.55 10.19
CA SER A 206 -0.03 -4.41 10.64
C SER A 206 -0.22 -3.35 9.56
N GLY A 207 0.75 -3.17 8.67
CA GLY A 207 0.70 -2.15 7.61
C GLY A 207 1.44 -2.58 6.35
N VAL A 208 1.03 -2.03 5.21
CA VAL A 208 1.59 -2.34 3.89
C VAL A 208 1.96 -1.08 3.15
N THR A 209 3.11 -1.10 2.48
CA THR A 209 3.51 -0.07 1.51
C THR A 209 3.92 -0.70 0.19
N CYS A 210 3.81 0.05 -0.89
CA CYS A 210 4.14 -0.42 -2.23
C CYS A 210 5.02 0.61 -2.94
N GLY A 211 6.09 0.14 -3.57
CA GLY A 211 6.89 0.93 -4.50
C GLY A 211 6.14 1.24 -5.80
N PRO A 212 6.78 1.96 -6.74
CA PRO A 212 6.20 2.19 -8.05
C PRO A 212 5.87 0.86 -8.76
N LEU A 213 4.67 0.80 -9.38
CA LEU A 213 4.21 -0.37 -10.13
C LEU A 213 4.55 -0.22 -11.63
N PRO A 214 5.01 -1.26 -12.31
CA PRO A 214 5.30 -1.19 -13.73
C PRO A 214 4.00 -1.15 -14.54
N ALA A 215 3.91 -0.26 -15.52
CA ALA A 215 2.83 -0.21 -16.49
C ALA A 215 3.35 -0.69 -17.85
N GLY A 216 2.66 -1.64 -18.47
CA GLY A 216 2.97 -2.12 -19.81
C GLY A 216 2.57 -1.11 -20.89
N ILE A 217 2.92 -1.42 -22.15
CA ILE A 217 2.63 -0.59 -23.32
C ILE A 217 1.72 -1.31 -24.32
N GLY A 218 1.15 -0.56 -25.25
CA GLY A 218 0.36 -1.08 -26.35
C GLY A 218 -1.07 -1.43 -25.95
N THR A 219 -1.56 -2.54 -26.46
CA THR A 219 -2.91 -3.05 -26.22
C THR A 219 -2.86 -4.46 -25.67
N ILE A 220 -3.92 -4.82 -24.93
CA ILE A 220 -4.15 -6.18 -24.44
C ILE A 220 -5.51 -6.66 -24.92
N ARG A 221 -5.67 -7.96 -25.06
CA ARG A 221 -6.94 -8.58 -25.41
C ARG A 221 -7.59 -9.15 -24.15
N CYS A 222 -8.77 -8.66 -23.81
CA CYS A 222 -9.55 -9.11 -22.66
C CYS A 222 -10.98 -9.49 -23.08
N ALA A 223 -11.86 -9.80 -22.13
CA ALA A 223 -13.26 -10.14 -22.40
C ALA A 223 -14.01 -9.06 -23.20
N HIS A 224 -13.55 -7.79 -23.17
CA HIS A 224 -14.12 -6.67 -23.90
C HIS A 224 -13.46 -6.40 -25.27
N GLY A 225 -12.61 -7.32 -25.74
CA GLY A 225 -11.85 -7.17 -26.97
C GLY A 225 -10.47 -6.54 -26.74
N GLU A 226 -9.98 -5.79 -27.74
CA GLU A 226 -8.69 -5.10 -27.66
C GLU A 226 -8.82 -3.79 -26.88
N MET A 227 -8.02 -3.65 -25.82
CA MET A 227 -8.05 -2.52 -24.88
C MET A 227 -6.66 -1.93 -24.67
N PRO A 228 -6.55 -0.64 -24.30
CA PRO A 228 -5.27 -0.06 -23.89
C PRO A 228 -4.65 -0.81 -22.70
N ASN A 229 -3.33 -0.85 -22.66
CA ASN A 229 -2.57 -1.41 -21.54
C ASN A 229 -1.98 -0.28 -20.65
N PRO A 230 -2.29 -0.20 -19.34
CA PRO A 230 -3.17 -1.09 -18.58
C PRO A 230 -4.65 -1.02 -18.98
N ALA A 231 -5.40 -2.13 -18.76
CA ALA A 231 -6.85 -2.15 -18.99
C ALA A 231 -7.57 -1.03 -18.21
N PRO A 232 -8.75 -0.55 -18.68
CA PRO A 232 -9.46 0.56 -18.03
C PRO A 232 -9.76 0.31 -16.55
N ALA A 233 -10.12 -0.93 -16.16
CA ALA A 233 -10.34 -1.30 -14.76
C ALA A 233 -9.06 -1.20 -13.93
N THR A 234 -7.96 -1.74 -14.43
CA THR A 234 -6.64 -1.65 -13.79
C THR A 234 -6.19 -0.19 -13.68
N GLN A 235 -6.35 0.60 -14.73
CA GLN A 235 -6.02 2.03 -14.72
C GLN A 235 -6.83 2.81 -13.66
N HIS A 236 -8.11 2.49 -13.49
CA HIS A 236 -8.94 3.09 -12.44
C HIS A 236 -8.46 2.70 -11.02
N LEU A 237 -8.08 1.42 -10.84
CA LEU A 237 -7.54 0.93 -9.58
C LEU A 237 -6.18 1.55 -9.22
N LEU A 238 -5.34 1.85 -10.21
CA LEU A 238 -4.04 2.48 -10.05
C LEU A 238 -4.11 3.98 -9.73
N ALA A 239 -5.28 4.61 -9.78
CA ALA A 239 -5.43 6.04 -9.50
C ALA A 239 -4.92 6.42 -8.10
N GLY A 240 -3.92 7.33 -8.05
CA GLY A 240 -3.24 7.77 -6.84
C GLY A 240 -2.11 6.86 -6.36
N MET A 241 -1.78 5.79 -7.11
CA MET A 241 -0.57 5.00 -6.92
C MET A 241 0.53 5.48 -7.87
N THR A 242 1.79 5.27 -7.49
CA THR A 242 2.93 5.61 -8.35
C THR A 242 3.12 4.50 -9.37
N VAL A 243 3.24 4.86 -10.64
CA VAL A 243 3.50 3.92 -11.74
C VAL A 243 4.77 4.31 -12.50
N THR A 244 5.46 3.31 -13.06
CA THR A 244 6.61 3.50 -13.93
C THR A 244 6.31 2.85 -15.27
N GLN A 245 6.36 3.63 -16.35
CA GLN A 245 6.16 3.12 -17.70
C GLN A 245 7.30 2.18 -18.08
N THR A 246 6.97 1.05 -18.69
CA THR A 246 7.92 0.06 -19.20
C THR A 246 7.78 -0.10 -20.72
N ASP A 247 8.61 -0.93 -21.30
CA ASP A 247 8.60 -1.34 -22.71
C ASP A 247 7.96 -2.73 -22.93
N GLU A 248 7.34 -3.32 -21.91
CA GLU A 248 6.74 -4.64 -21.98
C GLU A 248 5.31 -4.57 -22.57
N PRO A 249 5.00 -5.39 -23.60
CA PRO A 249 3.67 -5.43 -24.21
C PRO A 249 2.68 -6.35 -23.47
N PHE A 250 2.83 -6.50 -22.17
CA PHE A 250 2.02 -7.38 -21.33
C PHE A 250 1.26 -6.58 -20.28
N GLU A 251 0.14 -7.13 -19.79
CA GLU A 251 -0.51 -6.64 -18.58
C GLU A 251 0.33 -7.04 -17.37
N LEU A 252 1.18 -6.12 -16.91
CA LEU A 252 2.10 -6.36 -15.80
C LEU A 252 1.41 -6.29 -14.45
N VAL A 253 0.41 -5.44 -14.31
CA VAL A 253 -0.40 -5.29 -13.10
C VAL A 253 -1.83 -5.66 -13.44
N THR A 254 -2.32 -6.74 -12.84
CA THR A 254 -3.70 -7.19 -13.04
C THR A 254 -4.68 -6.43 -12.13
N PRO A 255 -5.99 -6.43 -12.46
CA PRO A 255 -7.01 -5.85 -11.58
C PRO A 255 -6.95 -6.38 -10.14
N THR A 256 -6.74 -7.69 -9.96
CA THR A 256 -6.62 -8.33 -8.64
C THR A 256 -5.42 -7.82 -7.85
N GLY A 257 -4.25 -7.76 -8.48
CA GLY A 257 -3.03 -7.25 -7.85
C GLY A 257 -3.15 -5.78 -7.47
N ALA A 258 -3.67 -4.95 -8.39
CA ALA A 258 -3.91 -3.53 -8.14
C ALA A 258 -4.89 -3.30 -6.97
N ALA A 259 -5.99 -4.05 -6.92
CA ALA A 259 -7.00 -3.93 -5.87
C ALA A 259 -6.45 -4.34 -4.49
N LEU A 260 -5.73 -5.46 -4.40
CA LEU A 260 -5.06 -5.91 -3.17
C LEU A 260 -4.13 -4.83 -2.62
N LEU A 261 -3.21 -4.35 -3.44
CA LEU A 261 -2.23 -3.32 -3.03
C LEU A 261 -2.90 -2.00 -2.67
N ARG A 262 -3.91 -1.56 -3.45
CA ARG A 262 -4.68 -0.34 -3.17
C ARG A 262 -5.39 -0.39 -1.83
N VAL A 263 -6.07 -1.50 -1.53
CA VAL A 263 -6.81 -1.68 -0.28
C VAL A 263 -5.85 -1.77 0.90
N TRP A 264 -4.81 -2.58 0.81
CA TRP A 264 -3.89 -2.79 1.92
C TRP A 264 -3.10 -1.54 2.29
N THR A 265 -2.63 -0.78 1.29
CA THR A 265 -1.89 0.47 1.54
C THR A 265 -2.74 1.59 2.14
N ARG A 266 -4.08 1.50 2.07
CA ARG A 266 -5.00 2.52 2.57
C ARG A 266 -5.75 2.12 3.84
N ALA A 267 -6.04 0.82 4.01
CA ALA A 267 -6.86 0.30 5.09
C ALA A 267 -6.05 -0.14 6.31
N LEU A 268 -4.74 -0.34 6.16
CA LEU A 268 -3.84 -0.78 7.22
C LEU A 268 -3.02 0.37 7.80
N ASP A 269 -2.31 0.10 8.90
CA ASP A 269 -1.46 1.08 9.57
C ASP A 269 -0.39 1.65 8.61
N PRO A 270 -0.03 2.93 8.72
CA PRO A 270 1.09 3.47 7.97
C PRO A 270 2.39 2.77 8.35
N VAL A 271 3.21 2.45 7.34
CA VAL A 271 4.53 1.87 7.57
C VAL A 271 5.47 2.96 8.09
N PRO A 272 6.18 2.75 9.19
CA PRO A 272 7.09 3.74 9.74
C PRO A 272 8.23 4.06 8.75
N ALA A 273 8.71 5.31 8.77
CA ALA A 273 9.81 5.76 7.90
C ALA A 273 11.11 4.97 8.16
N THR A 274 11.28 4.49 9.38
CA THR A 274 12.41 3.64 9.78
C THR A 274 11.89 2.31 10.31
N ALA A 275 12.34 1.22 9.70
CA ALA A 275 11.99 -0.13 10.09
C ALA A 275 13.16 -1.08 9.81
N THR A 276 13.27 -2.15 10.58
CA THR A 276 14.31 -3.16 10.39
C THR A 276 13.83 -4.23 9.42
N VAL A 277 14.64 -4.55 8.41
CA VAL A 277 14.36 -5.67 7.50
C VAL A 277 14.51 -6.98 8.25
N VAL A 278 13.42 -7.75 8.32
CA VAL A 278 13.42 -9.09 8.91
C VAL A 278 13.83 -10.12 7.88
N ARG A 279 13.15 -10.12 6.72
CA ARG A 279 13.46 -10.99 5.57
C ARG A 279 12.78 -10.47 4.31
N SER A 280 13.28 -10.92 3.16
CA SER A 280 12.67 -10.66 1.85
C SER A 280 12.47 -11.95 1.11
N ALA A 281 11.43 -12.01 0.29
CA ALA A 281 11.12 -13.14 -0.55
C ALA A 281 10.57 -12.68 -1.92
N PHE A 282 10.53 -13.60 -2.87
CA PHE A 282 10.12 -13.32 -4.24
C PHE A 282 8.97 -14.23 -4.66
N GLY A 283 7.94 -13.63 -5.24
CA GLY A 283 6.85 -14.31 -5.94
C GLY A 283 7.01 -14.09 -7.44
N PHE A 284 6.89 -15.16 -8.20
CA PHE A 284 7.07 -15.17 -9.66
C PHE A 284 5.72 -15.27 -10.36
N GLY A 285 5.55 -14.50 -11.43
CA GLY A 285 4.44 -14.65 -12.36
C GLY A 285 4.70 -15.77 -13.38
N SER A 286 3.67 -16.14 -14.16
CA SER A 286 3.72 -17.21 -15.15
C SER A 286 4.39 -16.79 -16.46
N HIS A 287 4.29 -15.51 -16.86
CA HIS A 287 4.80 -15.02 -18.13
C HIS A 287 6.31 -14.76 -18.12
N THR A 288 6.97 -15.03 -19.23
CA THR A 288 8.33 -14.57 -19.47
C THR A 288 8.30 -13.20 -20.11
N LEU A 289 8.95 -12.22 -19.47
CA LEU A 289 9.05 -10.85 -19.96
C LEU A 289 10.32 -10.67 -20.81
N ASN A 290 10.32 -9.63 -21.65
CA ASN A 290 11.41 -9.42 -22.62
C ASN A 290 12.66 -8.78 -21.98
N SER A 291 12.49 -7.82 -21.08
CA SER A 291 13.56 -6.96 -20.62
C SER A 291 13.88 -7.09 -19.11
N ARG A 292 13.09 -7.85 -18.38
CA ARG A 292 13.17 -7.94 -16.91
C ARG A 292 12.61 -9.25 -16.37
N PRO A 293 13.00 -9.70 -15.17
CA PRO A 293 12.36 -10.85 -14.54
C PRO A 293 10.91 -10.54 -14.14
N ASN A 294 10.02 -11.52 -14.34
CA ASN A 294 8.63 -11.39 -13.90
C ASN A 294 8.49 -11.74 -12.41
N VAL A 295 8.88 -10.79 -11.57
CA VAL A 295 9.03 -11.01 -10.14
C VAL A 295 8.48 -9.85 -9.31
N LEU A 296 7.83 -10.18 -8.20
CA LEU A 296 7.40 -9.29 -7.13
C LEU A 296 8.19 -9.62 -5.86
N ARG A 297 8.89 -8.65 -5.31
CA ARG A 297 9.57 -8.78 -4.02
C ARG A 297 8.64 -8.34 -2.89
N ALA A 298 8.48 -9.17 -1.87
CA ALA A 298 7.89 -8.81 -0.60
C ALA A 298 8.96 -8.77 0.49
N THR A 299 9.04 -7.67 1.23
CA THR A 299 9.99 -7.47 2.32
C THR A 299 9.22 -7.31 3.63
N LEU A 300 9.42 -8.26 4.55
CA LEU A 300 8.88 -8.18 5.90
C LEU A 300 9.78 -7.27 6.73
N LEU A 301 9.17 -6.28 7.33
CA LEU A 301 9.79 -5.27 8.17
C LEU A 301 9.27 -5.41 9.59
N ALA A 302 10.12 -5.19 10.56
CA ALA A 302 9.72 -5.05 11.96
C ALA A 302 9.87 -3.60 12.41
N GLU A 303 8.98 -3.19 13.28
CA GLU A 303 9.15 -1.92 13.99
C GLU A 303 10.50 -1.95 14.70
N THR A 304 11.33 -0.98 14.43
CA THR A 304 12.61 -0.86 15.12
C THR A 304 12.29 -0.69 16.60
N ALA A 305 12.74 -1.62 17.44
CA ALA A 305 12.59 -1.48 18.89
C ALA A 305 13.19 -0.13 19.26
N ALA A 306 12.36 0.74 19.84
CA ALA A 306 12.78 2.06 20.26
C ALA A 306 13.66 1.89 21.51
N ASP A 307 14.95 1.59 21.33
CA ASP A 307 15.97 1.77 22.35
C ASP A 307 16.47 3.23 22.38
N ALA A 308 15.90 4.09 21.56
CA ALA A 308 16.00 5.54 21.70
C ALA A 308 14.58 6.13 21.71
N PRO A 309 14.29 7.16 22.52
CA PRO A 309 13.05 7.90 22.40
C PRO A 309 12.89 8.30 20.94
N ALA A 310 11.79 7.86 20.31
CA ALA A 310 11.57 8.06 18.90
C ALA A 310 11.73 9.55 18.58
N ALA A 311 12.74 9.89 17.80
CA ALA A 311 12.86 11.21 17.24
C ALA A 311 11.61 11.41 16.37
N ARG A 312 10.63 12.16 16.89
CA ARG A 312 9.43 12.47 16.10
C ARG A 312 9.86 13.51 15.07
N ASP A 313 9.58 13.23 13.80
CA ASP A 313 9.67 14.26 12.77
C ASP A 313 8.70 15.37 13.12
N LEU A 314 9.22 16.39 13.76
CA LEU A 314 8.48 17.59 14.10
C LEU A 314 8.74 18.67 13.06
N LEU A 315 7.81 19.58 12.95
CA LEU A 315 7.94 20.77 12.12
C LEU A 315 8.08 22.00 12.99
N VAL A 316 8.99 22.86 12.62
CA VAL A 316 9.03 24.24 13.11
C VAL A 316 8.46 25.15 12.02
N LEU A 317 7.37 25.82 12.36
CA LEU A 317 6.78 26.87 11.54
C LEU A 317 7.37 28.22 11.99
N GLU A 318 8.00 28.96 11.09
CA GLU A 318 8.66 30.23 11.41
C GLU A 318 8.13 31.37 10.55
N SER A 319 7.84 32.50 11.17
CA SER A 319 7.47 33.74 10.50
C SER A 319 8.19 34.94 11.09
N ASN A 320 8.66 35.82 10.22
CA ASN A 320 9.28 37.10 10.62
C ASN A 320 8.23 38.20 10.60
N LEU A 321 8.08 38.95 11.70
CA LEU A 321 7.06 39.95 11.93
C LEU A 321 7.73 41.27 12.34
N ASP A 322 7.64 42.33 11.53
CA ASP A 322 8.16 43.68 11.81
C ASP A 322 7.08 44.76 11.90
N ASP A 323 5.82 44.36 11.72
CA ASP A 323 4.65 45.24 11.69
C ASP A 323 3.44 44.68 12.47
N CYS A 324 3.63 43.60 13.23
CA CYS A 324 2.60 42.98 14.04
C CYS A 324 2.55 43.60 15.46
N ASN A 325 1.35 43.90 15.98
CA ASN A 325 1.18 44.38 17.34
C ASN A 325 1.66 43.33 18.36
N PRO A 326 2.57 43.67 19.30
CA PRO A 326 3.07 42.73 20.31
C PRO A 326 1.98 42.13 21.21
N GLU A 327 0.88 42.84 21.46
CA GLU A 327 -0.25 42.32 22.24
C GLU A 327 -0.92 41.15 21.52
N TRP A 328 -1.02 41.22 20.18
CA TRP A 328 -1.60 40.13 19.39
C TRP A 328 -0.68 38.88 19.40
N LEU A 329 0.64 39.09 19.42
CA LEU A 329 1.60 37.98 19.50
C LEU A 329 1.51 37.26 20.86
N GLY A 330 1.26 38.01 21.96
CA GLY A 330 1.04 37.40 23.27
C GLY A 330 -0.23 36.51 23.30
N ALA A 331 -1.34 37.03 22.77
CA ALA A 331 -2.60 36.27 22.68
C ALA A 331 -2.45 35.06 21.74
N LEU A 332 -1.75 35.23 20.63
CA LEU A 332 -1.52 34.16 19.63
C LEU A 332 -0.74 32.97 20.22
N THR A 333 0.17 33.20 21.14
CA THR A 333 0.91 32.13 21.83
C THR A 333 -0.03 31.16 22.53
N ALA A 334 -0.99 31.68 23.30
CA ALA A 334 -1.98 30.86 24.01
C ALA A 334 -2.88 30.11 23.01
N ASP A 335 -3.38 30.81 21.98
CA ASP A 335 -4.24 30.25 20.95
C ASP A 335 -3.57 29.09 20.19
N LEU A 336 -2.28 29.23 19.84
CA LEU A 336 -1.55 28.18 19.14
C LEU A 336 -1.32 26.94 20.01
N LEU A 337 -1.02 27.14 21.32
CA LEU A 337 -0.89 26.01 22.26
C LEU A 337 -2.24 25.30 22.46
N GLU A 338 -3.36 26.04 22.60
CA GLU A 338 -4.70 25.43 22.68
C GLU A 338 -5.09 24.66 21.43
N ARG A 339 -4.61 25.07 20.24
CA ARG A 339 -4.79 24.38 18.98
C ARG A 339 -3.84 23.20 18.76
N GLY A 340 -3.01 22.91 19.76
CA GLY A 340 -2.16 21.74 19.82
C GLY A 340 -0.74 21.93 19.28
N ALA A 341 -0.26 23.15 19.22
CA ALA A 341 1.18 23.39 19.09
C ALA A 341 1.91 22.77 20.29
N LEU A 342 3.05 22.15 20.03
CA LEU A 342 3.86 21.50 21.07
C LEU A 342 4.69 22.51 21.84
N ASP A 343 5.09 23.61 21.19
CA ASP A 343 5.80 24.73 21.77
C ASP A 343 5.64 25.98 20.91
N VAL A 344 5.69 27.17 21.52
CA VAL A 344 5.63 28.46 20.82
C VAL A 344 6.58 29.42 21.50
N TRP A 345 7.48 30.03 20.72
CA TRP A 345 8.42 31.01 21.25
C TRP A 345 8.67 32.14 20.28
N HIS A 346 9.16 33.26 20.84
CA HIS A 346 9.43 34.49 20.14
C HIS A 346 10.91 34.84 20.24
N THR A 347 11.58 35.09 19.11
CA THR A 347 12.97 35.52 19.07
C THR A 347 13.06 36.93 18.51
N PRO A 348 13.60 37.91 19.27
CA PRO A 348 13.85 39.23 18.75
C PRO A 348 14.81 39.20 17.57
N ALA A 349 14.55 39.98 16.53
CA ALA A 349 15.35 40.06 15.35
C ALA A 349 15.44 41.49 14.80
N VAL A 350 16.55 41.80 14.10
CA VAL A 350 16.61 43.00 13.30
C VAL A 350 16.36 42.64 11.85
N MET A 351 15.33 43.20 11.27
CA MET A 351 14.91 42.91 9.92
C MET A 351 15.44 43.90 8.90
N LYS A 352 15.14 43.67 7.60
CA LYS A 352 15.52 44.56 6.51
C LYS A 352 15.16 46.00 6.82
N LYS A 353 15.99 46.95 6.39
CA LYS A 353 15.90 48.40 6.66
C LYS A 353 16.10 48.79 8.16
N GLY A 354 16.74 47.92 8.95
CA GLY A 354 17.05 48.17 10.36
C GLY A 354 15.83 48.14 11.29
N ARG A 355 14.69 47.57 10.89
CA ARG A 355 13.49 47.52 11.70
C ARG A 355 13.62 46.44 12.79
N PRO A 356 13.22 46.74 14.02
CA PRO A 356 13.04 45.72 15.04
C PRO A 356 11.87 44.82 14.64
N GLY A 357 11.99 43.53 14.86
CA GLY A 357 10.97 42.56 14.58
C GLY A 357 11.08 41.36 15.49
N THR A 358 10.15 40.44 15.32
CA THR A 358 10.08 39.19 16.06
C THR A 358 10.00 38.00 15.07
N VAL A 359 10.75 36.98 15.34
CA VAL A 359 10.56 35.66 14.69
C VAL A 359 9.62 34.86 15.60
N LEU A 360 8.41 34.62 15.12
CA LEU A 360 7.49 33.66 15.72
C LEU A 360 7.92 32.26 15.27
N SER A 361 8.13 31.35 16.22
CA SER A 361 8.45 29.95 15.98
C SER A 361 7.45 29.05 16.70
N VAL A 362 6.92 28.06 16.00
CA VAL A 362 5.91 27.13 16.48
C VAL A 362 6.34 25.71 16.19
N LEU A 363 6.55 24.91 17.22
CA LEU A 363 6.83 23.49 17.12
C LEU A 363 5.53 22.68 17.03
N THR A 364 5.42 21.79 16.05
CA THR A 364 4.21 21.00 15.85
C THR A 364 4.54 19.66 15.18
N ASP A 365 3.59 18.74 15.20
CA ASP A 365 3.61 17.54 14.35
C ASP A 365 3.08 17.84 12.93
N ALA A 366 3.35 16.94 12.01
CA ALA A 366 2.95 17.09 10.61
C ALA A 366 1.43 17.17 10.41
N THR A 367 0.66 16.53 11.28
CA THR A 367 -0.82 16.45 11.15
C THR A 367 -1.52 17.77 11.46
N ARG A 368 -0.91 18.61 12.31
CA ARG A 368 -1.44 19.91 12.73
C ARG A 368 -0.81 21.10 12.01
N ALA A 369 0.28 20.85 11.29
CA ALA A 369 1.08 21.91 10.67
C ALA A 369 0.27 22.82 9.74
N ASP A 370 -0.63 22.27 8.91
CA ASP A 370 -1.45 23.05 7.98
C ASP A 370 -2.47 23.93 8.72
N THR A 371 -3.13 23.37 9.70
CA THR A 371 -4.13 24.12 10.53
C THR A 371 -3.49 25.26 11.31
N LEU A 372 -2.32 25.01 11.93
CA LEU A 372 -1.58 26.03 12.67
C LEU A 372 -1.01 27.10 11.72
N CYS A 373 -0.53 26.71 10.55
CA CYS A 373 -0.06 27.63 9.53
C CYS A 373 -1.18 28.58 9.04
N GLU A 374 -2.36 28.04 8.78
CA GLU A 374 -3.55 28.83 8.42
C GLU A 374 -3.91 29.83 9.54
N TRP A 375 -3.84 29.38 10.79
CA TRP A 375 -4.10 30.25 11.93
C TRP A 375 -3.08 31.39 12.06
N ILE A 376 -1.79 31.12 11.84
CA ILE A 376 -0.73 32.14 11.82
C ILE A 376 -1.03 33.20 10.76
N PHE A 377 -1.45 32.81 9.55
CA PHE A 377 -1.82 33.75 8.49
C PHE A 377 -3.02 34.63 8.87
N ARG A 378 -4.00 34.10 9.59
CA ARG A 378 -5.19 34.83 10.02
C ARG A 378 -4.93 35.78 11.20
N ALA A 379 -4.03 35.40 12.07
CA ALA A 379 -3.79 36.09 13.34
C ALA A 379 -2.59 37.05 13.31
N THR A 380 -1.84 37.10 12.23
CA THR A 380 -0.65 37.95 12.07
C THR A 380 -0.68 38.71 10.75
N THR A 381 0.28 39.62 10.59
CA THR A 381 0.51 40.40 9.36
C THR A 381 1.40 39.66 8.34
N THR A 382 1.80 38.40 8.60
CA THR A 382 2.75 37.68 7.76
C THR A 382 2.19 37.30 6.40
N PHE A 383 3.04 37.38 5.35
CA PHE A 383 2.77 36.87 4.02
C PHE A 383 3.37 35.49 3.78
N GLY A 384 4.14 34.94 4.72
CA GLY A 384 4.82 33.67 4.53
C GLY A 384 5.26 33.00 5.82
N VAL A 385 5.07 31.68 5.87
CA VAL A 385 5.52 30.81 6.96
C VAL A 385 6.51 29.82 6.38
N ARG A 386 7.73 29.78 6.92
CA ARG A 386 8.74 28.77 6.61
C ARG A 386 8.44 27.51 7.39
N ARG A 387 8.60 26.35 6.77
CA ARG A 387 8.48 25.05 7.42
C ARG A 387 9.83 24.34 7.40
N ARG A 388 10.23 23.81 8.53
CA ARG A 388 11.50 23.11 8.67
C ARG A 388 11.30 21.86 9.52
N THR A 389 11.67 20.69 9.01
CA THR A 389 11.67 19.44 9.78
C THR A 389 12.79 19.48 10.80
N VAL A 390 12.49 19.10 12.03
CA VAL A 390 13.43 18.98 13.13
C VAL A 390 13.24 17.65 13.84
N LEU A 391 14.34 17.05 14.27
CA LEU A 391 14.34 15.93 15.18
C LEU A 391 14.32 16.43 16.61
N ARG A 392 13.56 15.81 17.50
CA ARG A 392 13.51 16.11 18.93
C ARG A 392 13.64 14.83 19.72
N ASP A 393 14.68 14.74 20.52
CA ASP A 393 14.84 13.69 21.50
C ASP A 393 14.08 14.09 22.78
N GLU A 394 13.23 13.19 23.28
CA GLU A 394 12.43 13.41 24.48
C GLU A 394 12.72 12.31 25.49
N LEU A 395 12.83 12.69 26.77
CA LEU A 395 12.88 11.73 27.86
C LEU A 395 11.55 11.03 28.01
N GLU A 396 11.58 9.75 28.38
CA GLU A 396 10.38 9.08 28.87
C GLU A 396 9.81 9.87 30.05
N ARG A 397 8.52 10.20 30.02
CA ARG A 397 7.88 11.04 31.05
C ARG A 397 6.77 10.27 31.75
N ARG A 398 6.80 10.36 33.10
CA ARG A 398 5.67 9.98 33.93
C ARG A 398 5.33 11.09 34.91
N ILE A 399 4.08 11.14 35.36
CA ILE A 399 3.62 12.10 36.36
C ILE A 399 3.29 11.31 37.64
N GLU A 400 3.86 11.73 38.76
CA GLU A 400 3.57 11.17 40.06
C GLU A 400 2.97 12.24 40.97
N GLN A 401 1.99 11.88 41.79
CA GLN A 401 1.45 12.74 42.81
C GLN A 401 2.26 12.59 44.08
N VAL A 402 2.90 13.65 44.54
CA VAL A 402 3.63 13.65 45.83
C VAL A 402 2.91 14.45 46.89
N THR A 403 2.97 13.99 48.13
CA THR A 403 2.37 14.68 49.29
C THR A 403 3.37 15.66 49.87
N THR A 404 3.01 16.93 49.92
CA THR A 404 3.75 17.97 50.61
C THR A 404 3.01 18.35 51.90
N PRO A 405 3.63 19.12 52.83
CA PRO A 405 2.93 19.65 54.02
C PRO A 405 1.69 20.52 53.71
N TRP A 406 1.55 21.01 52.49
CA TRP A 406 0.49 21.91 52.06
C TRP A 406 -0.49 21.27 51.10
N GLY A 407 -0.26 20.06 50.63
CA GLY A 407 -1.15 19.36 49.71
C GLY A 407 -0.42 18.51 48.67
N LEU A 408 -1.20 17.95 47.74
CA LEU A 408 -0.68 17.11 46.65
C LEU A 408 -0.12 17.97 45.53
N VAL A 409 1.04 17.63 45.05
CA VAL A 409 1.70 18.27 43.92
C VAL A 409 2.02 17.24 42.83
N PRO A 410 1.55 17.43 41.60
CA PRO A 410 1.99 16.61 40.48
C PRO A 410 3.48 16.88 40.17
N VAL A 411 4.27 15.83 40.02
CA VAL A 411 5.69 15.95 39.69
C VAL A 411 5.96 15.19 38.40
N LYS A 412 6.52 15.88 37.42
CA LYS A 412 7.00 15.26 36.15
C LYS A 412 8.36 14.64 36.40
N ILE A 413 8.50 13.38 36.03
CA ILE A 413 9.75 12.63 36.15
C ILE A 413 10.17 12.25 34.74
N GLY A 414 11.34 12.71 34.33
CA GLY A 414 11.98 12.38 33.08
C GLY A 414 12.99 11.26 33.28
N SER A 415 12.90 10.19 32.48
CA SER A 415 13.80 9.03 32.56
C SER A 415 14.58 8.86 31.24
N LEU A 416 15.81 8.41 31.35
CA LEU A 416 16.66 7.96 30.24
C LEU A 416 17.02 6.50 30.48
N GLN A 417 16.68 5.64 29.52
CA GLN A 417 16.88 4.19 29.64
C GLN A 417 16.31 3.60 30.95
N GLY A 418 15.07 4.01 31.29
CA GLY A 418 14.38 3.57 32.49
C GLY A 418 14.89 4.19 33.81
N ARG A 419 15.94 5.01 33.78
CA ARG A 419 16.50 5.68 34.96
C ARG A 419 16.03 7.13 35.05
N PRO A 420 15.43 7.56 36.17
CA PRO A 420 15.06 8.94 36.38
C PRO A 420 16.28 9.87 36.43
N ILE A 421 16.23 10.93 35.62
CA ILE A 421 17.32 11.94 35.58
C ILE A 421 16.83 13.37 35.79
N THR A 422 15.53 13.61 35.71
CA THR A 422 14.94 14.94 35.91
C THR A 422 13.65 14.84 36.70
N ILE A 423 13.51 15.74 37.69
CA ILE A 423 12.31 15.87 38.53
C ILE A 423 11.84 17.34 38.48
N ALA A 424 10.60 17.55 38.03
CA ALA A 424 10.02 18.88 37.87
C ALA A 424 8.61 18.92 38.45
N PRO A 425 8.42 19.50 39.61
CA PRO A 425 7.08 19.81 40.19
C PRO A 425 6.30 20.73 39.24
N GLU A 426 4.98 20.50 39.09
CA GLU A 426 4.12 21.31 38.28
C GLU A 426 3.98 22.73 38.87
N HIS A 427 4.30 23.74 38.04
CA HIS A 427 4.37 25.14 38.47
C HIS A 427 3.04 25.65 39.00
N GLU A 428 1.95 25.42 38.29
CA GLU A 428 0.64 25.95 38.66
C GLU A 428 0.14 25.35 39.98
N ALA A 429 0.32 24.06 40.21
CA ALA A 429 -0.02 23.41 41.45
C ALA A 429 0.82 23.97 42.62
N CYS A 430 2.12 24.12 42.42
CA CYS A 430 2.99 24.74 43.44
C CYS A 430 2.62 26.21 43.71
N ALA A 431 2.32 26.98 42.67
CA ALA A 431 1.93 28.39 42.80
C ALA A 431 0.58 28.56 43.47
N ALA A 432 -0.38 27.65 43.25
CA ALA A 432 -1.67 27.65 43.91
C ALA A 432 -1.51 27.42 45.43
N LEU A 433 -0.76 26.38 45.82
CA LEU A 433 -0.46 26.10 47.22
C LEU A 433 0.32 27.22 47.90
N ALA A 434 1.33 27.78 47.20
CA ALA A 434 2.11 28.90 47.73
C ALA A 434 1.24 30.12 48.04
N ARG A 435 0.24 30.43 47.20
CA ARG A 435 -0.72 31.52 47.40
C ARG A 435 -1.70 31.20 48.52
N GLU A 436 -2.23 29.99 48.56
CA GLU A 436 -3.20 29.55 49.56
C GLU A 436 -2.61 29.60 50.98
N TYR A 437 -1.39 29.08 51.15
CA TYR A 437 -0.70 29.03 52.43
C TYR A 437 0.19 30.22 52.74
N GLN A 438 0.22 31.24 51.86
CA GLN A 438 1.04 32.45 52.00
C GLN A 438 2.54 32.18 52.26
N ILE A 439 3.09 31.20 51.57
CA ILE A 439 4.50 30.81 51.68
C ILE A 439 5.22 31.08 50.36
N ALA A 440 6.55 31.06 50.44
CA ALA A 440 7.34 31.22 49.22
C ALA A 440 7.19 30.00 48.29
N LEU A 441 6.94 30.26 46.98
CA LEU A 441 6.82 29.22 45.93
C LEU A 441 7.95 28.20 45.98
N ARG A 442 9.19 28.64 46.24
CA ARG A 442 10.37 27.80 46.36
C ARG A 442 10.20 26.73 47.46
N GLN A 443 9.58 27.03 48.58
CA GLN A 443 9.38 26.07 49.69
C GLN A 443 8.50 24.91 49.25
N VAL A 444 7.45 25.19 48.46
CA VAL A 444 6.59 24.15 47.90
C VAL A 444 7.36 23.27 46.91
N TYR A 445 8.17 23.88 46.04
CA TYR A 445 9.00 23.17 45.10
C TYR A 445 10.01 22.25 45.78
N ASP A 446 10.73 22.75 46.78
CA ASP A 446 11.74 22.00 47.51
C ASP A 446 11.09 20.82 48.29
N ALA A 447 9.92 21.05 48.90
CA ALA A 447 9.17 20.00 49.57
C ALA A 447 8.67 18.92 48.59
N ALA A 448 8.15 19.34 47.41
CA ALA A 448 7.69 18.38 46.37
C ALA A 448 8.85 17.56 45.81
N LYS A 449 10.01 18.17 45.58
CA LYS A 449 11.22 17.44 45.16
C LYS A 449 11.71 16.45 46.21
N ALA A 450 11.73 16.87 47.51
CA ALA A 450 12.14 16.05 48.63
C ALA A 450 11.21 14.85 48.87
N ALA A 451 9.91 15.02 48.58
CA ALA A 451 8.91 13.95 48.69
C ALA A 451 8.97 12.91 47.55
N CYS A 452 9.68 13.23 46.48
CA CYS A 452 9.88 12.34 45.37
C CYS A 452 11.06 11.38 45.67
N THR A 453 10.78 10.20 46.20
CA THR A 453 11.78 9.18 46.55
C THR A 453 12.23 8.48 45.27
N ILE A 454 13.23 9.04 44.60
CA ILE A 454 13.87 8.45 43.43
C ILE A 454 15.37 8.38 43.67
N ASP A 455 15.97 7.20 43.46
CA ASP A 455 17.41 7.06 43.36
C ASP A 455 17.87 7.81 42.10
N THR A 456 18.15 9.09 42.26
CA THR A 456 18.74 9.88 41.16
C THR A 456 20.21 9.46 40.97
N TYR A 457 20.67 9.51 39.71
CA TYR A 457 22.06 9.26 39.35
C TYR A 457 22.99 10.08 40.26
N PRO A 458 24.03 9.43 40.91
CA PRO A 458 25.02 10.19 41.64
C PRO A 458 25.65 11.19 40.64
N ASP A 459 25.75 12.45 41.05
CA ASP A 459 26.37 13.51 40.25
C ASP A 459 27.82 13.06 39.94
N PRO A 460 28.20 12.82 38.66
CA PRO A 460 29.56 12.41 38.32
C PRO A 460 30.59 13.49 38.59
N HIS A 461 30.15 14.73 38.89
CA HIS A 461 30.99 15.88 39.20
C HIS A 461 30.99 16.26 40.71
N GLY A 462 30.20 15.55 41.55
CA GLY A 462 30.07 15.85 42.98
C GLY A 462 31.19 15.33 43.91
N ALA A 463 32.26 14.70 43.38
CA ALA A 463 33.32 14.10 44.20
C ALA A 463 34.62 14.93 44.23
N ASN A 464 34.56 16.27 44.33
CA ASN A 464 35.76 17.07 44.57
C ASN A 464 35.44 18.36 45.34
N SER A 465 34.91 18.27 46.55
CA SER A 465 34.99 19.37 47.54
C SER A 465 34.97 18.84 48.98
N ALA A 466 36.02 18.06 49.31
CA ALA A 466 36.34 17.78 50.72
C ALA A 466 37.85 17.44 50.77
N THR A 467 38.67 18.46 50.81
CA THR A 467 39.93 18.55 51.55
C THR A 467 40.26 19.99 51.88
#